data_a7a0f6071e2c1f065abb08b026c8b88f
#
_entry.id   a7a0f6071e2c1f065abb08b026c8b88f
#
_cell.length_a   1.000
_cell.length_b   1.000
_cell.length_c   1.000
_cell.angle_alpha   90.00
_cell.angle_beta   90.00
_cell.angle_gamma   90.00
#
_symmetry.space_group_name_H-M   'P 1'
#
loop_
_entity.id
_entity.type
_entity.pdbx_description
1 polymer ?
#
loop_
_entity_poly.entity_id
_entity_poly.type
_entity_poly.pdbx_seq_one_letter_code
_entity_poly.pdbx_strand_id
1 'polypeptide(L)'
;QARGDVHALFGRSISPWWEVVAGLRQDVGAGPGRTWAAIGIQGRSPYWFELEATAYLGGGGRARARVEAVYDLRLTQRLLLQPKVELETNGKADPEAGLGTGTSSLAAGLRLRYEIRREIAPYVGLTWSRSFFASDAVDSNGDTEAGARLAAGLRLWF
;
A
#
# COMPACT_ATOMS: atom_id res chain seq x y z
N GLN A 1 14.98 -3.10 -23.48
CA GLN A 1 15.15 -1.74 -23.01
C GLN A 1 15.22 -1.79 -21.49
N ALA A 2 16.43 -1.54 -20.96
CA ALA A 2 16.65 -1.52 -19.52
C ALA A 2 16.02 -0.24 -18.94
N ARG A 3 15.02 -0.39 -18.06
CA ARG A 3 14.54 0.67 -17.17
C ARG A 3 15.27 0.51 -15.86
N GLY A 4 15.95 1.55 -15.45
CA GLY A 4 16.59 1.62 -14.13
C GLY A 4 15.95 2.72 -13.32
N ASP A 5 15.78 2.48 -12.05
CA ASP A 5 15.37 3.47 -11.07
C ASP A 5 16.45 3.54 -9.98
N VAL A 6 16.76 4.74 -9.59
CA VAL A 6 17.71 5.02 -8.51
C VAL A 6 16.93 5.60 -7.35
N HIS A 7 17.04 4.94 -6.19
CA HIS A 7 16.43 5.39 -4.95
C HIS A 7 17.52 5.82 -3.96
N ALA A 8 17.38 7.00 -3.41
CA ALA A 8 18.14 7.45 -2.26
C ALA A 8 17.15 7.63 -1.10
N LEU A 9 17.25 6.79 -0.10
CA LEU A 9 16.37 6.80 1.07
C LEU A 9 17.17 7.12 2.31
N PHE A 10 16.65 8.02 3.11
CA PHE A 10 17.16 8.37 4.42
C PHE A 10 16.08 8.16 5.46
N GLY A 11 16.34 7.28 6.43
CA GLY A 11 15.43 6.98 7.52
C GLY A 11 15.96 7.55 8.84
N ARG A 12 15.06 8.07 9.67
CA ARG A 12 15.35 8.51 11.03
C ARG A 12 14.27 8.01 11.98
N SER A 13 14.68 7.25 12.96
CA SER A 13 13.81 6.86 14.05
C SER A 13 13.47 8.08 14.92
N ILE A 14 12.18 8.34 15.06
CA ILE A 14 11.64 9.42 15.91
C ILE A 14 11.17 8.90 17.27
N SER A 15 10.96 7.59 17.38
CA SER A 15 10.67 6.89 18.60
C SER A 15 11.09 5.43 18.48
N PRO A 16 11.09 4.62 19.57
CA PRO A 16 11.39 3.19 19.49
C PRO A 16 10.47 2.41 18.54
N TRP A 17 9.32 2.98 18.19
CA TRP A 17 8.27 2.33 17.42
C TRP A 17 8.00 2.97 16.06
N TRP A 18 8.54 4.15 15.82
CA TRP A 18 8.24 4.94 14.64
C TRP A 18 9.49 5.47 13.97
N GLU A 19 9.52 5.34 12.67
CA GLU A 19 10.56 5.83 11.78
C GLU A 19 9.95 6.71 10.70
N VAL A 20 10.57 7.84 10.45
CA VAL A 20 10.29 8.70 9.29
C VAL A 20 11.32 8.41 8.23
N VAL A 21 10.87 8.16 7.03
CA VAL A 21 11.69 7.90 5.86
C VAL A 21 11.46 9.01 4.85
N ALA A 22 12.52 9.59 4.35
CA ALA A 22 12.48 10.57 3.27
C ALA A 22 13.45 10.16 2.17
N GLY A 23 13.09 10.38 0.92
CA GLY A 23 13.95 9.99 -0.17
C GLY A 23 13.63 10.65 -1.49
N LEU A 24 14.52 10.43 -2.42
CA LEU A 24 14.38 10.84 -3.81
C LEU A 24 14.43 9.59 -4.68
N ARG A 25 13.50 9.50 -5.60
CA ARG A 25 13.47 8.49 -6.64
C ARG A 25 13.64 9.19 -7.98
N GLN A 26 14.56 8.69 -8.77
CA GLN A 26 14.75 9.15 -10.14
C GLN A 26 14.55 7.97 -11.09
N ASP A 27 13.55 8.09 -11.95
CA ASP A 27 13.32 7.12 -13.00
C ASP A 27 14.25 7.46 -14.18
N VAL A 28 15.19 6.55 -14.48
CA VAL A 28 16.12 6.69 -15.59
C VAL A 28 15.65 5.79 -16.72
N GLY A 29 15.13 6.39 -17.78
CA GLY A 29 14.66 5.66 -18.98
C GLY A 29 14.71 6.56 -20.21
N ALA A 30 14.36 6.03 -21.38
CA ALA A 30 14.35 6.74 -22.66
C ALA A 30 13.24 7.79 -22.75
N GLY A 31 13.26 8.76 -21.83
CA GLY A 31 12.33 9.91 -21.75
C GLY A 31 12.88 10.93 -20.78
N PRO A 32 12.25 12.12 -20.66
CA PRO A 32 12.68 13.10 -19.66
C PRO A 32 12.62 12.46 -18.27
N GLY A 33 13.78 12.35 -17.63
CA GLY A 33 13.91 11.74 -16.31
C GLY A 33 12.92 12.35 -15.32
N ARG A 34 12.18 11.49 -14.64
CA ARG A 34 11.19 11.93 -13.65
C ARG A 34 11.77 11.79 -12.27
N THR A 35 11.80 12.88 -11.55
CA THR A 35 12.25 12.91 -10.16
C THR A 35 11.03 12.94 -9.25
N TRP A 36 11.00 12.07 -8.26
CA TRP A 36 9.98 11.99 -7.23
C TRP A 36 10.63 12.21 -5.87
N ALA A 37 10.02 13.03 -5.07
CA ALA A 37 10.33 13.11 -3.65
C ALA A 37 9.36 12.19 -2.90
N ALA A 38 9.88 11.42 -1.99
CA ALA A 38 9.09 10.54 -1.14
C ALA A 38 9.30 10.89 0.32
N ILE A 39 8.22 10.91 1.06
CA ILE A 39 8.24 11.01 2.51
C ILE A 39 7.28 9.95 3.06
N GLY A 40 7.72 9.21 4.05
CA GLY A 40 6.94 8.17 4.66
C GLY A 40 7.13 8.12 6.16
N ILE A 41 6.16 7.52 6.80
CA ILE A 41 6.23 7.11 8.19
C ILE A 41 5.90 5.63 8.25
N GLN A 42 6.72 4.89 8.94
CA GLN A 42 6.48 3.48 9.21
C GLN A 42 6.67 3.21 10.69
N GLY A 43 5.86 2.29 11.20
CA GLY A 43 5.96 1.97 12.60
C GLY A 43 5.25 0.67 12.95
N ARG A 44 5.74 0.07 14.02
CA ARG A 44 5.16 -1.13 14.61
C ARG A 44 4.85 -0.84 16.07
N SER A 45 3.58 -0.72 16.36
CA SER A 45 3.12 -0.55 17.72
C SER A 45 3.35 -1.84 18.55
N PRO A 46 3.59 -1.74 19.87
CA PRO A 46 3.73 -2.90 20.75
C PRO A 46 2.49 -3.82 20.78
N TYR A 47 1.36 -3.37 20.25
CA TYR A 47 0.11 -4.15 20.16
C TYR A 47 -0.05 -4.88 18.81
N TRP A 48 1.04 -5.26 18.13
CA TRP A 48 1.02 -6.01 16.87
C TRP A 48 0.36 -5.25 15.71
N PHE A 49 0.31 -3.95 15.81
CA PHE A 49 -0.18 -3.05 14.78
C PHE A 49 0.99 -2.49 13.98
N GLU A 50 0.97 -2.69 12.68
CA GLU A 50 1.96 -2.17 11.74
C GLU A 50 1.28 -1.15 10.83
N LEU A 51 1.84 0.04 10.75
CA LEU A 51 1.37 1.12 9.89
C LEU A 51 2.51 1.61 9.02
N GLU A 52 2.24 1.70 7.74
CA GLU A 52 3.11 2.35 6.76
C GLU A 52 2.30 3.37 5.98
N ALA A 53 2.75 4.60 5.96
CA ALA A 53 2.17 5.65 5.14
C ALA A 53 3.28 6.36 4.36
N THR A 54 3.12 6.45 3.06
CA THR A 54 4.10 7.07 2.17
C THR A 54 3.41 8.02 1.21
N ALA A 55 3.96 9.21 1.07
CA ALA A 55 3.55 10.20 0.09
C ALA A 55 4.68 10.43 -0.92
N TYR A 56 4.32 10.49 -2.18
CA TYR A 56 5.21 10.76 -3.29
C TYR A 56 4.78 12.04 -3.99
N LEU A 57 5.72 12.91 -4.25
CA LEU A 57 5.53 14.15 -5.00
C LEU A 57 6.44 14.12 -6.22
N GLY A 58 5.86 14.24 -7.39
CA GLY A 58 6.60 14.20 -8.65
C GLY A 58 6.57 15.54 -9.38
N GLY A 59 7.46 15.69 -10.35
CA GLY A 59 7.46 16.84 -11.24
C GLY A 59 6.15 16.95 -12.04
N GLY A 60 5.68 18.18 -12.28
CA GLY A 60 4.42 18.44 -13.00
C GLY A 60 3.16 18.30 -12.15
N GLY A 61 3.26 18.50 -10.82
CA GLY A 61 2.10 18.50 -9.92
C GLY A 61 1.48 17.13 -9.65
N ARG A 62 2.24 16.05 -9.87
CA ARG A 62 1.78 14.67 -9.58
C ARG A 62 1.99 14.36 -8.12
N ALA A 63 0.95 13.85 -7.48
CA ALA A 63 1.01 13.38 -6.10
C ALA A 63 0.48 11.94 -6.02
N ARG A 64 1.09 11.14 -5.18
CA ARG A 64 0.64 9.79 -4.86
C ARG A 64 0.79 9.58 -3.37
N ALA A 65 -0.21 8.98 -2.76
CA ALA A 65 -0.14 8.58 -1.36
C ALA A 65 -0.57 7.12 -1.22
N ARG A 66 0.11 6.41 -0.33
CA ARG A 66 -0.22 5.03 0.01
C ARG A 66 -0.19 4.88 1.52
N VAL A 67 -1.22 4.28 2.05
CA VAL A 67 -1.32 3.93 3.47
C VAL A 67 -1.65 2.46 3.56
N GLU A 68 -0.87 1.74 4.32
CA GLU A 68 -1.07 0.34 4.61
C GLU A 68 -1.09 0.14 6.12
N ALA A 69 -2.10 -0.55 6.60
CA ALA A 69 -2.24 -0.93 8.00
C ALA A 69 -2.48 -2.43 8.11
N VAL A 70 -1.70 -3.07 8.95
CA VAL A 70 -1.80 -4.50 9.22
C VAL A 70 -1.89 -4.71 10.72
N TYR A 71 -2.78 -5.57 11.13
CA TYR A 71 -2.94 -5.94 12.53
C TYR A 71 -2.87 -7.45 12.69
N ASP A 72 -2.04 -7.92 13.59
CA ASP A 72 -1.89 -9.34 13.90
C ASP A 72 -2.66 -9.67 15.17
N LEU A 73 -3.86 -10.24 15.00
CA LEU A 73 -4.71 -10.66 16.09
C LEU A 73 -4.54 -12.16 16.35
N ARG A 74 -3.91 -12.49 17.47
CA ARG A 74 -3.76 -13.88 17.89
C ARG A 74 -5.01 -14.32 18.65
N LEU A 75 -5.87 -15.09 17.96
CA LEU A 75 -7.11 -15.60 18.54
C LEU A 75 -6.84 -16.76 19.50
N THR A 76 -5.87 -17.61 19.15
CA THR A 76 -5.36 -18.71 20.02
C THR A 76 -3.86 -18.83 19.84
N GLN A 77 -3.22 -19.73 20.56
CA GLN A 77 -1.77 -19.98 20.42
C GLN A 77 -1.37 -20.45 19.01
N ARG A 78 -2.33 -20.94 18.22
CA ARG A 78 -2.08 -21.48 16.89
C ARG A 78 -2.86 -20.75 15.78
N LEU A 79 -3.88 -19.98 16.12
CA LEU A 79 -4.76 -19.31 15.18
C LEU A 79 -4.48 -17.81 15.18
N LEU A 80 -4.01 -17.31 14.06
CA LEU A 80 -3.71 -15.91 13.81
C LEU A 80 -4.65 -15.34 12.75
N LEU A 81 -5.34 -14.29 13.11
CA LEU A 81 -6.15 -13.48 12.20
C LEU A 81 -5.40 -12.19 11.86
N GLN A 82 -5.20 -11.93 10.58
CA GLN A 82 -4.49 -10.77 10.10
C GLN A 82 -5.38 -9.93 9.18
N PRO A 83 -6.09 -8.93 9.71
CA PRO A 83 -6.71 -7.90 8.90
C PRO A 83 -5.64 -6.96 8.32
N LYS A 84 -5.84 -6.58 7.06
CA LYS A 84 -5.01 -5.64 6.32
C LYS A 84 -5.90 -4.66 5.58
N VAL A 85 -5.54 -3.38 5.63
CA VAL A 85 -6.18 -2.33 4.85
C VAL A 85 -5.11 -1.57 4.10
N GLU A 86 -5.34 -1.34 2.83
CA GLU A 86 -4.47 -0.57 1.95
C GLU A 86 -5.30 0.47 1.21
N LEU A 87 -4.88 1.71 1.32
CA LEU A 87 -5.43 2.85 0.60
C LEU A 87 -4.33 3.43 -0.29
N GLU A 88 -4.60 3.52 -1.56
CA GLU A 88 -3.73 4.19 -2.52
C GLU A 88 -4.53 5.28 -3.23
N THR A 89 -3.96 6.46 -3.32
CA THR A 89 -4.52 7.58 -4.07
C THR A 89 -3.45 8.17 -4.99
N ASN A 90 -3.82 8.39 -6.23
CA ASN A 90 -2.99 9.04 -7.23
C ASN A 90 -3.73 10.30 -7.69
N GLY A 91 -3.11 11.45 -7.56
CA GLY A 91 -3.65 12.73 -7.97
C GLY A 91 -2.68 13.46 -8.88
N LYS A 92 -3.23 14.27 -9.79
CA LYS A 92 -2.50 15.31 -10.45
C LYS A 92 -3.00 16.61 -9.82
N ALA A 93 -2.16 17.24 -9.02
CA ALA A 93 -2.48 18.56 -8.51
C ALA A 93 -2.39 19.54 -9.69
N ASP A 94 -3.54 19.98 -10.17
CA ASP A 94 -3.64 21.09 -11.09
C ASP A 94 -4.23 22.27 -10.32
N PRO A 95 -3.38 23.23 -9.87
CA PRO A 95 -3.83 24.34 -9.05
C PRO A 95 -4.75 25.31 -9.81
N GLU A 96 -4.78 25.27 -11.14
CA GLU A 96 -5.63 26.15 -11.96
C GLU A 96 -7.03 25.60 -12.21
N ALA A 97 -7.24 24.29 -12.12
CA ALA A 97 -8.54 23.69 -12.43
C ALA A 97 -9.38 23.31 -11.21
N GLY A 98 -8.82 23.29 -10.02
CA GLY A 98 -9.53 22.92 -8.78
C GLY A 98 -10.14 21.50 -8.76
N LEU A 99 -9.83 20.70 -9.78
CA LEU A 99 -10.33 19.35 -9.98
C LEU A 99 -9.14 18.40 -10.06
N GLY A 100 -8.92 17.65 -8.99
CA GLY A 100 -7.98 16.56 -9.00
C GLY A 100 -8.53 15.42 -9.84
N THR A 101 -8.01 15.21 -11.06
CA THR A 101 -8.17 13.91 -11.72
C THR A 101 -7.29 12.91 -11.03
N GLY A 102 -7.84 12.18 -10.05
CA GLY A 102 -7.13 11.19 -9.29
C GLY A 102 -7.84 9.85 -9.32
N THR A 103 -7.08 8.78 -9.28
CA THR A 103 -7.60 7.44 -9.01
C THR A 103 -7.31 7.10 -7.56
N SER A 104 -8.32 6.64 -6.86
CA SER A 104 -8.17 6.13 -5.50
C SER A 104 -8.58 4.66 -5.48
N SER A 105 -7.82 3.84 -4.81
CA SER A 105 -8.14 2.43 -4.60
C SER A 105 -8.09 2.09 -3.12
N LEU A 106 -9.05 1.31 -2.70
CA LEU A 106 -9.14 0.77 -1.35
C LEU A 106 -9.12 -0.76 -1.46
N ALA A 107 -8.20 -1.38 -0.77
CA ALA A 107 -8.17 -2.82 -0.61
C ALA A 107 -8.24 -3.18 0.87
N ALA A 108 -9.07 -4.16 1.17
CA ALA A 108 -9.18 -4.73 2.49
C ALA A 108 -8.95 -6.25 2.39
N GLY A 109 -8.13 -6.78 3.25
CA GLY A 109 -7.80 -8.18 3.29
C GLY A 109 -7.98 -8.75 4.68
N LEU A 110 -8.40 -9.99 4.74
CA LEU A 110 -8.47 -10.77 5.96
C LEU A 110 -7.79 -12.11 5.71
N ARG A 111 -6.74 -12.39 6.46
CA ARG A 111 -6.02 -13.65 6.38
C ARG A 111 -6.15 -14.39 7.69
N LEU A 112 -6.54 -15.64 7.60
CA LEU A 112 -6.56 -16.58 8.72
C LEU A 112 -5.46 -17.60 8.51
N ARG A 113 -4.55 -17.69 9.47
CA ARG A 113 -3.44 -18.63 9.46
C ARG A 113 -3.56 -19.55 10.67
N TYR A 114 -3.45 -20.85 10.43
CA TYR A 114 -3.43 -21.85 11.47
C TYR A 114 -2.07 -22.53 11.54
N GLU A 115 -1.37 -22.37 12.64
CA GLU A 115 -0.07 -22.98 12.86
C GLU A 115 -0.24 -24.39 13.43
N ILE A 116 -0.23 -25.39 12.57
CA ILE A 116 -0.30 -26.82 12.99
C ILE A 116 0.99 -27.18 13.70
N ARG A 117 2.13 -26.78 13.11
CA ARG A 117 3.48 -26.85 13.65
C ARG A 117 4.22 -25.58 13.28
N ARG A 118 5.38 -25.34 13.88
CA ARG A 118 6.20 -24.18 13.52
C ARG A 118 6.61 -24.19 12.05
N GLU A 119 6.76 -25.39 11.47
CA GLU A 119 7.19 -25.59 10.08
C GLU A 119 6.03 -25.62 9.08
N ILE A 120 4.80 -25.80 9.54
CA ILE A 120 3.64 -25.97 8.67
C ILE A 120 2.49 -25.09 9.13
N ALA A 121 2.12 -24.12 8.32
CA ALA A 121 1.02 -23.23 8.57
C ALA A 121 0.14 -23.03 7.32
N PRO A 122 -1.00 -23.70 7.21
CA PRO A 122 -1.99 -23.38 6.20
C PRO A 122 -2.63 -22.03 6.47
N TYR A 123 -2.98 -21.33 5.40
CA TYR A 123 -3.69 -20.07 5.49
C TYR A 123 -4.80 -19.97 4.45
N VAL A 124 -5.81 -19.21 4.80
CA VAL A 124 -6.89 -18.77 3.92
C VAL A 124 -6.95 -17.26 4.00
N GLY A 125 -7.06 -16.61 2.87
CA GLY A 125 -7.16 -15.15 2.77
C GLY A 125 -8.32 -14.74 1.88
N LEU A 126 -9.05 -13.73 2.30
CA LEU A 126 -10.02 -13.02 1.51
C LEU A 126 -9.53 -11.60 1.30
N THR A 127 -9.45 -11.17 0.06
CA THR A 127 -9.11 -9.79 -0.30
C THR A 127 -10.24 -9.19 -1.09
N TRP A 128 -10.66 -8.02 -0.67
CA TRP A 128 -11.62 -7.19 -1.37
C TRP A 128 -10.94 -5.91 -1.81
N SER A 129 -11.16 -5.51 -3.06
CA SER A 129 -10.61 -4.27 -3.59
C SER A 129 -11.67 -3.50 -4.35
N ARG A 130 -11.63 -2.19 -4.23
CA ARG A 130 -12.49 -1.26 -4.95
C ARG A 130 -11.65 -0.08 -5.43
N SER A 131 -11.78 0.22 -6.70
CA SER A 131 -11.15 1.39 -7.31
C SER A 131 -12.20 2.49 -7.50
N PHE A 132 -11.81 3.72 -7.18
CA PHE A 132 -12.62 4.90 -7.36
C PHE A 132 -11.91 5.80 -8.38
N PHE A 133 -12.62 6.17 -9.42
CA PHE A 133 -12.13 7.14 -10.38
C PHE A 133 -12.77 8.50 -10.07
N ALA A 134 -11.96 9.50 -9.83
CA ALA A 134 -12.41 10.86 -9.69
C ALA A 134 -12.52 11.54 -11.07
N SER A 135 -13.40 11.03 -11.93
CA SER A 135 -13.84 11.74 -13.11
C SER A 135 -15.35 11.75 -13.12
N ASP A 136 -15.93 12.93 -13.14
CA ASP A 136 -17.37 13.18 -13.33
C ASP A 136 -17.89 12.81 -14.74
N ALA A 137 -17.27 11.89 -15.42
CA ALA A 137 -17.85 11.26 -16.56
C ALA A 137 -18.74 10.13 -16.08
N VAL A 138 -19.98 10.46 -15.83
CA VAL A 138 -21.08 9.50 -15.66
C VAL A 138 -21.26 8.78 -17.00
N ASP A 139 -20.45 7.79 -17.25
CA ASP A 139 -20.83 6.76 -18.17
C ASP A 139 -21.76 5.81 -17.40
N SER A 140 -22.96 5.72 -17.91
CA SER A 140 -24.13 5.06 -17.34
C SER A 140 -24.04 3.52 -17.24
N ASN A 141 -22.86 2.97 -17.18
CA ASN A 141 -22.60 1.59 -16.81
C ASN A 141 -21.75 1.60 -15.53
N GLY A 142 -22.44 1.52 -14.39
CA GLY A 142 -21.86 1.53 -13.05
C GLY A 142 -21.01 0.31 -12.72
N ASP A 143 -20.01 0.00 -13.51
CA ASP A 143 -19.01 -0.99 -13.18
C ASP A 143 -17.90 -0.36 -12.35
N THR A 144 -18.24 -0.13 -11.10
CA THR A 144 -17.23 -0.05 -10.05
C THR A 144 -16.63 -1.45 -9.94
N GLU A 145 -15.43 -1.66 -10.47
CA GLU A 145 -14.74 -2.95 -10.33
C GLU A 145 -14.40 -3.20 -8.86
N ALA A 146 -15.40 -3.70 -8.16
CA ALA A 146 -15.20 -4.26 -6.83
C ALA A 146 -14.92 -5.76 -7.02
N GLY A 147 -13.70 -6.17 -6.73
CA GLY A 147 -13.27 -7.56 -6.86
C GLY A 147 -13.03 -8.19 -5.50
N ALA A 148 -13.66 -9.31 -5.24
CA ALA A 148 -13.30 -10.16 -4.11
C ALA A 148 -12.45 -11.34 -4.62
N ARG A 149 -11.32 -11.59 -3.95
CA ARG A 149 -10.43 -12.70 -4.27
C ARG A 149 -10.23 -13.57 -3.04
N LEU A 150 -10.39 -14.86 -3.22
CA LEU A 150 -10.07 -15.86 -2.22
C LEU A 150 -8.73 -16.48 -2.56
N ALA A 151 -7.83 -16.55 -1.58
CA ALA A 151 -6.55 -17.21 -1.69
C ALA A 151 -6.40 -18.23 -0.56
N ALA A 152 -5.88 -19.40 -0.89
CA ALA A 152 -5.52 -20.40 0.10
C ALA A 152 -4.13 -20.92 -0.22
N GLY A 153 -3.35 -21.23 0.80
CA GLY A 153 -1.98 -21.69 0.62
C GLY A 153 -1.45 -22.39 1.85
N LEU A 154 -0.27 -22.94 1.67
CA LEU A 154 0.50 -23.59 2.71
C LEU A 154 1.87 -22.90 2.81
N ARG A 155 2.23 -22.49 4.01
CA ARG A 155 3.54 -21.94 4.30
C ARG A 155 4.39 -22.99 5.01
N LEU A 156 5.54 -23.28 4.44
CA LEU A 156 6.50 -24.25 4.96
C LEU A 156 7.82 -23.52 5.29
N TRP A 157 8.43 -23.85 6.43
CA TRP A 157 9.79 -23.44 6.78
C TRP A 157 10.64 -24.69 7.00
N PHE A 158 11.86 -24.64 6.50
CA PHE A 158 12.85 -25.70 6.68
C PHE A 158 14.00 -25.20 7.52
#